data_a175a0e7b917fed298aa35289298c321
#
_entry.id   a175a0e7b917fed298aa35289298c321
#
_cell.length_a   1.000
_cell.length_b   1.000
_cell.length_c   1.000
_cell.angle_alpha   90.00
_cell.angle_beta   90.00
_cell.angle_gamma   90.00
#
_symmetry.space_group_name_H-M   'P 1'
#
loop_
_entity.id
_entity.type
_entity.pdbx_description
1 polymer ?
#
loop_
_entity_poly.entity_id
_entity_poly.type
_entity_poly.pdbx_seq_one_letter_code
_entity_poly.pdbx_strand_id
1 'polypeptide(L)'
;MKEFIIRDGKKLRLGYTTGSCAAAAAKAAAWMLLSGRKKESIRLLTPKGMELALAVEDIYLSPDCVRCAIRKDSGDDPDITRDTLIYAEVRKTETVGIVIDGGQGVGRVTKPGLDQPVGAAAINSVPRRMIQEAVEEVCGLLGYTGGLYVVISAPDGETLAKKTFNPRLGIEGGISILGTTGIVEPMSEQALVDTIHVELRQRRAGGADYVLLAPGNYGVDYIKGAMGIDPATAVMTSNFIGDALEICRELGFRGALLIGHIGKLVKLAGGMWNTHSRYGDCRMDILTACAAAEGLQGGAAAEMLCCATCDDALRLLKEQGLYDAVLHRLAGRIDDMMHYKCSDIETGAILFSKEYGYLCETKGASKLLRRIKED
;
A
#
# COMPACT_ATOMS: atom_id res chain seq x y z
N MET A 1 16.82 9.33 18.31
CA MET A 1 16.14 10.53 17.79
C MET A 1 14.68 10.48 18.20
N LYS A 2 14.11 11.56 18.75
CA LYS A 2 12.67 11.64 19.05
C LYS A 2 12.07 12.70 18.12
N GLU A 3 11.94 12.38 16.85
CA GLU A 3 11.20 13.25 15.95
C GLU A 3 9.74 12.79 15.91
N PHE A 4 8.86 13.76 15.76
CA PHE A 4 7.41 13.57 15.85
C PHE A 4 6.76 14.25 14.65
N ILE A 5 5.65 13.68 14.22
CA ILE A 5 4.71 14.36 13.33
C ILE A 5 3.40 14.63 14.07
N ILE A 6 2.63 15.60 13.60
CA ILE A 6 1.29 15.84 14.11
C ILE A 6 0.30 15.34 13.07
N ARG A 7 -0.54 14.37 13.46
CA ARG A 7 -1.66 13.88 12.65
C ARG A 7 -2.93 13.84 13.48
N ASP A 8 -4.02 14.36 12.95
CA ASP A 8 -5.33 14.42 13.59
C ASP A 8 -5.25 14.96 15.03
N GLY A 9 -4.43 16.01 15.25
CA GLY A 9 -4.17 16.62 16.55
C GLY A 9 -3.30 15.79 17.52
N LYS A 10 -2.85 14.61 17.13
CA LYS A 10 -1.98 13.73 17.93
C LYS A 10 -0.52 13.89 17.52
N LYS A 11 0.35 13.95 18.51
CA LYS A 11 1.80 13.92 18.33
C LYS A 11 2.25 12.47 18.27
N LEU A 12 2.73 12.03 17.10
CA LEU A 12 3.12 10.64 16.83
C LEU A 12 4.63 10.57 16.60
N ARG A 13 5.30 9.61 17.24
CA ARG A 13 6.74 9.38 17.14
C ARG A 13 7.08 8.66 15.83
N LEU A 14 8.09 9.16 15.12
CA LEU A 14 8.64 8.51 13.94
C LEU A 14 9.39 7.23 14.32
N GLY A 15 9.41 6.28 13.40
CA GLY A 15 10.24 5.08 13.45
C GLY A 15 11.22 5.02 12.28
N TYR A 16 11.86 3.87 12.09
CA TYR A 16 12.72 3.59 10.94
C TYR A 16 12.39 2.25 10.31
N THR A 17 12.64 2.15 9.00
CA THR A 17 12.19 1.02 8.17
C THR A 17 13.07 -0.22 8.34
N THR A 18 12.57 -1.39 7.86
CA THR A 18 13.41 -2.61 7.76
C THR A 18 14.63 -2.37 6.88
N GLY A 19 14.52 -1.52 5.84
CA GLY A 19 15.66 -1.11 5.00
C GLY A 19 16.73 -0.36 5.77
N SER A 20 16.35 0.57 6.66
CA SER A 20 17.31 1.28 7.53
C SER A 20 17.97 0.35 8.53
N CYS A 21 17.22 -0.62 9.10
CA CYS A 21 17.80 -1.62 9.97
C CYS A 21 18.85 -2.48 9.25
N ALA A 22 18.51 -2.96 8.04
CA ALA A 22 19.39 -3.78 7.22
C ALA A 22 20.68 -3.03 6.83
N ALA A 23 20.55 -1.77 6.37
CA ALA A 23 21.70 -0.94 6.01
C ALA A 23 22.60 -0.64 7.20
N ALA A 24 22.03 -0.32 8.36
CA ALA A 24 22.79 -0.05 9.57
C ALA A 24 23.49 -1.32 10.10
N ALA A 25 22.81 -2.48 10.09
CA ALA A 25 23.40 -3.75 10.46
C ALA A 25 24.56 -4.12 9.52
N ALA A 26 24.39 -3.96 8.21
CA ALA A 26 25.43 -4.22 7.19
C ALA A 26 26.62 -3.28 7.37
N LYS A 27 26.38 -1.97 7.60
CA LYS A 27 27.43 -0.99 7.90
C LYS A 27 28.25 -1.38 9.13
N ALA A 28 27.57 -1.76 10.22
CA ALA A 28 28.21 -2.15 11.46
C ALA A 28 29.03 -3.45 11.30
N ALA A 29 28.45 -4.46 10.65
CA ALA A 29 29.11 -5.74 10.42
C ALA A 29 30.34 -5.58 9.50
N ALA A 30 30.25 -4.82 8.42
CA ALA A 30 31.37 -4.49 7.53
C ALA A 30 32.48 -3.76 8.28
N TRP A 31 32.12 -2.76 9.09
CA TRP A 31 33.11 -2.02 9.90
C TRP A 31 33.83 -2.94 10.88
N MET A 32 33.12 -3.82 11.58
CA MET A 32 33.71 -4.76 12.54
C MET A 32 34.59 -5.80 11.85
N LEU A 33 34.17 -6.31 10.68
CA LEU A 33 34.92 -7.29 9.90
C LEU A 33 36.26 -6.70 9.39
N LEU A 34 36.24 -5.46 8.92
CA LEU A 34 37.41 -4.83 8.33
C LEU A 34 38.35 -4.21 9.34
N SER A 35 37.83 -3.69 10.45
CA SER A 35 38.65 -3.07 11.52
C SER A 35 39.11 -4.06 12.59
N GLY A 36 38.47 -5.23 12.72
CA GLY A 36 38.71 -6.18 13.81
C GLY A 36 38.23 -5.69 15.18
N ARG A 37 37.45 -4.62 15.27
CA ARG A 37 37.01 -4.00 16.52
C ARG A 37 35.51 -4.12 16.70
N LYS A 38 35.04 -4.35 17.92
CA LYS A 38 33.59 -4.35 18.25
C LYS A 38 33.02 -2.94 18.14
N LYS A 39 31.78 -2.83 17.65
CA LYS A 39 31.05 -1.58 17.52
C LYS A 39 29.62 -1.75 18.05
N GLU A 40 29.28 -1.02 19.11
CA GLU A 40 28.01 -1.16 19.83
C GLU A 40 26.93 -0.16 19.35
N SER A 41 27.31 0.80 18.53
CA SER A 41 26.38 1.75 17.90
C SER A 41 26.87 2.17 16.52
N ILE A 42 25.93 2.46 15.64
CA ILE A 42 26.21 2.88 14.26
C ILE A 42 25.35 4.08 13.87
N ARG A 43 25.91 4.98 13.07
CA ARG A 43 25.17 6.09 12.46
C ARG A 43 24.86 5.78 11.00
N LEU A 44 23.62 6.04 10.61
CA LEU A 44 23.13 5.86 9.25
C LEU A 44 22.40 7.13 8.79
N LEU A 45 22.80 7.68 7.67
CA LEU A 45 22.05 8.73 6.99
C LEU A 45 20.96 8.05 6.13
N THR A 46 19.71 8.45 6.33
CA THR A 46 18.58 7.91 5.56
C THR A 46 18.36 8.71 4.28
N PRO A 47 17.66 8.16 3.26
CA PRO A 47 17.28 8.91 2.04
C PRO A 47 16.47 10.17 2.34
N LYS A 48 15.75 10.22 3.47
CA LYS A 48 15.05 11.43 3.94
C LYS A 48 16.00 12.53 4.45
N GLY A 49 17.30 12.28 4.54
CA GLY A 49 18.29 13.22 5.09
C GLY A 49 18.37 13.21 6.63
N MET A 50 17.74 12.25 7.30
CA MET A 50 17.78 12.12 8.75
C MET A 50 18.89 11.17 9.18
N GLU A 51 19.70 11.58 10.16
CA GLU A 51 20.73 10.72 10.75
C GLU A 51 20.14 9.90 11.89
N LEU A 52 20.24 8.58 11.78
CA LEU A 52 19.85 7.62 12.82
C LEU A 52 21.11 7.18 13.60
N ALA A 53 21.01 7.20 14.93
CA ALA A 53 22.02 6.60 15.82
C ALA A 53 21.37 5.33 16.41
N LEU A 54 21.85 4.16 16.01
CA LEU A 54 21.21 2.87 16.27
C LEU A 54 22.15 1.99 17.10
N ALA A 55 21.58 1.32 18.11
CA ALA A 55 22.28 0.30 18.88
C ALA A 55 22.50 -0.95 18.03
N VAL A 56 23.67 -1.55 18.14
CA VAL A 56 24.03 -2.81 17.48
C VAL A 56 23.89 -3.93 18.48
N GLU A 57 23.04 -4.90 18.18
CA GLU A 57 22.69 -6.02 19.04
C GLU A 57 23.22 -7.36 18.47
N ASP A 58 23.27 -8.38 19.30
CA ASP A 58 23.59 -9.78 18.95
C ASP A 58 24.82 -9.89 18.02
N ILE A 59 25.95 -9.36 18.51
CA ILE A 59 27.20 -9.28 17.75
C ILE A 59 27.94 -10.62 17.80
N TYR A 60 28.18 -11.22 16.65
CA TYR A 60 29.07 -12.35 16.45
C TYR A 60 30.29 -11.93 15.62
N LEU A 61 31.48 -12.15 16.13
CA LEU A 61 32.75 -11.79 15.50
C LEU A 61 33.58 -13.04 15.20
N SER A 62 33.98 -13.18 13.94
CA SER A 62 35.03 -14.12 13.54
C SER A 62 35.96 -13.43 12.50
N PRO A 63 37.14 -13.99 12.24
CA PRO A 63 38.09 -13.39 11.25
C PRO A 63 37.50 -13.26 9.84
N ASP A 64 36.64 -14.19 9.44
CA ASP A 64 36.11 -14.30 8.08
C ASP A 64 34.65 -13.84 7.93
N CYS A 65 33.92 -13.70 9.05
CA CYS A 65 32.52 -13.39 9.06
C CYS A 65 32.14 -12.60 10.32
N VAL A 66 31.35 -11.56 10.12
CA VAL A 66 30.73 -10.82 11.24
C VAL A 66 29.24 -10.75 11.01
N ARG A 67 28.46 -11.06 12.06
CA ARG A 67 27.02 -10.92 12.09
C ARG A 67 26.60 -10.01 13.23
N CYS A 68 25.66 -9.12 12.99
CA CYS A 68 25.02 -8.32 14.02
C CYS A 68 23.59 -7.94 13.61
N ALA A 69 22.85 -7.40 14.56
CA ALA A 69 21.46 -7.02 14.34
C ALA A 69 21.17 -5.56 14.73
N ILE A 70 20.13 -5.02 14.13
CA ILE A 70 19.47 -3.79 14.55
C ILE A 70 18.02 -4.11 14.88
N ARG A 71 17.55 -3.70 16.04
CA ARG A 71 16.15 -3.84 16.45
C ARG A 71 15.32 -2.78 15.77
N LYS A 72 14.25 -3.21 15.10
CA LYS A 72 13.35 -2.29 14.40
C LYS A 72 12.46 -1.55 15.40
N ASP A 73 12.49 -0.23 15.33
CA ASP A 73 11.56 0.64 16.03
C ASP A 73 10.62 1.32 15.03
N SER A 74 9.35 0.98 15.11
CA SER A 74 8.31 1.51 14.21
C SER A 74 7.69 2.83 14.69
N GLY A 75 8.22 3.42 15.77
CA GLY A 75 7.61 4.60 16.36
C GLY A 75 6.22 4.29 16.91
N ASP A 76 5.25 5.15 16.63
CA ASP A 76 3.86 4.95 17.03
C ASP A 76 3.02 4.30 15.92
N ASP A 77 3.66 3.81 14.84
CA ASP A 77 2.98 3.05 13.79
C ASP A 77 2.63 1.63 14.30
N PRO A 78 1.42 1.11 14.01
CA PRO A 78 1.01 -0.24 14.38
C PRO A 78 1.60 -1.32 13.45
N ASP A 79 2.88 -1.19 13.11
CA ASP A 79 3.60 -2.08 12.22
C ASP A 79 3.87 -3.44 12.90
N ILE A 80 3.55 -4.52 12.20
CA ILE A 80 3.72 -5.89 12.67
C ILE A 80 5.19 -6.29 12.84
N THR A 81 6.11 -5.60 12.17
CA THR A 81 7.56 -5.84 12.25
C THR A 81 8.24 -5.07 13.38
N ARG A 82 7.46 -4.38 14.25
CA ARG A 82 7.99 -3.71 15.44
C ARG A 82 8.79 -4.69 16.29
N ASP A 83 9.91 -4.24 16.85
CA ASP A 83 10.83 -4.98 17.72
C ASP A 83 11.53 -6.19 17.07
N THR A 84 11.30 -6.45 15.79
CA THR A 84 12.00 -7.50 15.04
C THR A 84 13.48 -7.16 14.91
N LEU A 85 14.35 -8.15 15.14
CA LEU A 85 15.77 -8.03 14.85
C LEU A 85 16.04 -8.28 13.36
N ILE A 86 16.66 -7.29 12.72
CA ILE A 86 17.13 -7.38 11.34
C ILE A 86 18.64 -7.56 11.37
N TYR A 87 19.10 -8.72 10.93
CA TYR A 87 20.50 -9.10 10.91
C TYR A 87 21.16 -8.76 9.59
N ALA A 88 22.43 -8.46 9.67
CA ALA A 88 23.35 -8.53 8.53
C ALA A 88 24.54 -9.41 8.89
N GLU A 89 24.83 -10.36 8.03
CA GLU A 89 26.06 -11.13 8.05
C GLU A 89 26.94 -10.66 6.90
N VAL A 90 28.18 -10.28 7.18
CA VAL A 90 29.13 -9.81 6.17
C VAL A 90 30.37 -10.68 6.21
N ARG A 91 30.78 -11.17 5.03
CA ARG A 91 32.00 -11.95 4.81
C ARG A 91 32.77 -11.45 3.61
N LYS A 92 34.09 -11.68 3.64
CA LYS A 92 34.95 -11.39 2.49
C LYS A 92 34.69 -12.38 1.36
N THR A 93 34.83 -11.93 0.11
CA THR A 93 34.74 -12.78 -1.11
C THR A 93 35.86 -12.42 -2.08
N GLU A 94 36.23 -13.38 -2.94
CA GLU A 94 37.24 -13.15 -4.00
C GLU A 94 36.72 -12.24 -5.11
N THR A 95 35.40 -12.24 -5.34
CA THR A 95 34.77 -11.39 -6.35
C THR A 95 34.72 -9.95 -5.84
N VAL A 96 35.37 -9.03 -6.56
CA VAL A 96 35.38 -7.59 -6.22
C VAL A 96 33.95 -7.03 -6.27
N GLY A 97 33.64 -6.17 -5.33
CA GLY A 97 32.34 -5.51 -5.20
C GLY A 97 31.50 -6.04 -4.03
N ILE A 98 30.26 -5.54 -3.93
CA ILE A 98 29.36 -5.89 -2.85
C ILE A 98 28.19 -6.68 -3.42
N VAL A 99 28.04 -7.92 -2.95
CA VAL A 99 26.91 -8.78 -3.30
C VAL A 99 25.94 -8.83 -2.12
N ILE A 100 24.64 -8.57 -2.37
CA ILE A 100 23.59 -8.52 -1.35
C ILE A 100 22.55 -9.58 -1.64
N ASP A 101 22.27 -10.44 -0.66
CA ASP A 101 21.18 -11.43 -0.75
C ASP A 101 20.39 -11.51 0.56
N GLY A 102 19.25 -12.21 0.51
CA GLY A 102 18.40 -12.51 1.65
C GLY A 102 18.66 -13.89 2.21
N GLY A 103 18.74 -13.98 3.53
CA GLY A 103 18.82 -15.22 4.30
C GLY A 103 17.49 -15.58 4.95
N GLN A 104 17.57 -16.25 6.09
CA GLN A 104 16.41 -16.73 6.86
C GLN A 104 15.41 -15.61 7.12
N GLY A 105 14.11 -15.86 6.83
CA GLY A 105 13.01 -14.95 7.12
C GLY A 105 12.93 -13.70 6.25
N VAL A 106 13.82 -13.54 5.26
CA VAL A 106 13.66 -12.59 4.16
C VAL A 106 13.00 -13.32 3.01
N GLY A 107 11.86 -12.81 2.52
CA GLY A 107 11.08 -13.47 1.49
C GLY A 107 11.79 -13.53 0.13
N ARG A 108 11.36 -14.46 -0.72
CA ARG A 108 11.75 -14.57 -2.12
C ARG A 108 10.59 -14.16 -3.02
N VAL A 109 10.89 -13.46 -4.07
CA VAL A 109 9.92 -13.05 -5.09
C VAL A 109 9.57 -14.27 -5.96
N THR A 110 8.26 -14.59 -6.06
CA THR A 110 7.77 -15.73 -6.84
C THR A 110 6.89 -15.31 -8.02
N LYS A 111 6.44 -14.03 -8.06
CA LYS A 111 5.59 -13.50 -9.13
C LYS A 111 6.21 -12.26 -9.77
N PRO A 112 5.99 -12.01 -11.07
CA PRO A 112 6.47 -10.80 -11.75
C PRO A 112 5.74 -9.55 -11.25
N GLY A 113 6.28 -8.35 -11.58
CA GLY A 113 5.65 -7.05 -11.25
C GLY A 113 6.06 -6.49 -9.90
N LEU A 114 6.88 -7.18 -9.12
CA LEU A 114 7.48 -6.63 -7.90
C LEU A 114 8.74 -5.81 -8.22
N ASP A 115 9.30 -5.16 -7.20
CA ASP A 115 10.50 -4.34 -7.33
C ASP A 115 11.73 -5.17 -7.74
N GLN A 116 11.80 -6.41 -7.26
CA GLN A 116 12.88 -7.36 -7.58
C GLN A 116 12.38 -8.46 -8.54
N PRO A 117 13.26 -9.01 -9.36
CA PRO A 117 12.91 -10.09 -10.27
C PRO A 117 12.55 -11.39 -9.52
N VAL A 118 11.82 -12.27 -10.21
CA VAL A 118 11.46 -13.60 -9.68
C VAL A 118 12.73 -14.37 -9.30
N GLY A 119 12.71 -15.03 -8.15
CA GLY A 119 13.84 -15.73 -7.53
C GLY A 119 14.73 -14.88 -6.62
N ALA A 120 14.72 -13.56 -6.78
CA ALA A 120 15.53 -12.67 -5.94
C ALA A 120 14.95 -12.52 -4.52
N ALA A 121 15.80 -12.17 -3.57
CA ALA A 121 15.37 -11.79 -2.24
C ALA A 121 14.51 -10.51 -2.27
N ALA A 122 13.45 -10.49 -1.48
CA ALA A 122 12.54 -9.35 -1.36
C ALA A 122 13.19 -8.18 -0.57
N ILE A 123 14.33 -7.73 -1.06
CA ILE A 123 15.04 -6.54 -0.58
C ILE A 123 14.88 -5.49 -1.68
N ASN A 124 14.03 -4.50 -1.47
CA ASN A 124 13.68 -3.52 -2.50
C ASN A 124 14.88 -2.67 -2.92
N SER A 125 14.78 -2.00 -4.07
CA SER A 125 15.87 -1.25 -4.70
C SER A 125 16.46 -0.15 -3.81
N VAL A 126 15.62 0.59 -3.08
CA VAL A 126 16.11 1.62 -2.15
C VAL A 126 16.88 1.02 -0.98
N PRO A 127 16.36 0.02 -0.23
CA PRO A 127 17.15 -0.71 0.77
C PRO A 127 18.45 -1.31 0.24
N ARG A 128 18.43 -1.91 -0.97
CA ARG A 128 19.67 -2.45 -1.58
C ARG A 128 20.71 -1.36 -1.78
N ARG A 129 20.30 -0.22 -2.32
CA ARG A 129 21.18 0.94 -2.48
C ARG A 129 21.69 1.45 -1.13
N MET A 130 20.83 1.57 -0.11
CA MET A 130 21.24 1.99 1.24
C MET A 130 22.27 1.04 1.85
N ILE A 131 22.10 -0.27 1.68
CA ILE A 131 23.04 -1.29 2.16
C ILE A 131 24.37 -1.13 1.42
N GLN A 132 24.34 -1.01 0.10
CA GLN A 132 25.52 -0.87 -0.73
C GLN A 132 26.32 0.39 -0.36
N GLU A 133 25.67 1.56 -0.37
CA GLU A 133 26.29 2.84 0.00
C GLU A 133 26.88 2.83 1.41
N ALA A 134 26.17 2.23 2.38
CA ALA A 134 26.64 2.14 3.76
C ALA A 134 27.87 1.23 3.92
N VAL A 135 27.96 0.15 3.13
CA VAL A 135 29.13 -0.75 3.11
C VAL A 135 30.29 -0.14 2.34
N GLU A 136 30.01 0.52 1.21
CA GLU A 136 31.02 1.25 0.40
C GLU A 136 31.69 2.38 1.22
N GLU A 137 30.90 3.12 2.01
CA GLU A 137 31.43 4.13 2.94
C GLU A 137 32.47 3.52 3.89
N VAL A 138 32.16 2.35 4.46
CA VAL A 138 33.10 1.65 5.36
C VAL A 138 34.34 1.17 4.63
N CYS A 139 34.18 0.60 3.43
CA CYS A 139 35.32 0.20 2.60
C CYS A 139 36.26 1.38 2.30
N GLY A 140 35.68 2.52 1.91
CA GLY A 140 36.44 3.74 1.65
C GLY A 140 37.18 4.26 2.87
N LEU A 141 36.52 4.28 4.04
CA LEU A 141 37.12 4.74 5.30
C LEU A 141 38.30 3.86 5.76
N LEU A 142 38.23 2.54 5.46
CA LEU A 142 39.25 1.58 5.91
C LEU A 142 40.21 1.14 4.80
N GLY A 143 40.12 1.75 3.60
CA GLY A 143 41.00 1.46 2.45
C GLY A 143 40.83 0.04 1.90
N TYR A 144 39.65 -0.59 2.07
CA TYR A 144 39.39 -1.94 1.58
C TYR A 144 38.87 -1.93 0.14
N THR A 145 39.53 -2.68 -0.74
CA THR A 145 39.21 -2.76 -2.20
C THR A 145 38.72 -4.15 -2.64
N GLY A 146 38.66 -5.12 -1.71
CA GLY A 146 38.20 -6.47 -1.99
C GLY A 146 36.67 -6.57 -2.07
N GLY A 147 36.16 -7.81 -2.25
CA GLY A 147 34.74 -8.08 -2.29
C GLY A 147 34.14 -8.37 -0.93
N LEU A 148 32.86 -8.03 -0.78
CA LEU A 148 32.05 -8.36 0.39
C LEU A 148 30.75 -9.01 -0.02
N TYR A 149 30.34 -10.04 0.71
CA TYR A 149 29.03 -10.69 0.58
C TYR A 149 28.20 -10.37 1.82
N VAL A 150 27.05 -9.78 1.61
CA VAL A 150 26.12 -9.30 2.66
C VAL A 150 24.84 -10.12 2.62
N VAL A 151 24.51 -10.81 3.70
CA VAL A 151 23.26 -11.55 3.84
C VAL A 151 22.39 -10.88 4.89
N ILE A 152 21.19 -10.46 4.47
CA ILE A 152 20.19 -9.86 5.37
C ILE A 152 19.22 -10.94 5.84
N SER A 153 18.98 -11.03 7.14
CA SER A 153 18.08 -12.02 7.74
C SER A 153 17.14 -11.39 8.76
N ALA A 154 15.97 -12.00 8.94
CA ALA A 154 14.98 -11.66 9.95
C ALA A 154 14.38 -12.97 10.50
N PRO A 155 14.95 -13.61 11.51
CA PRO A 155 14.56 -14.97 11.93
C PRO A 155 13.06 -15.18 12.14
N ASP A 156 12.35 -14.19 12.69
CA ASP A 156 10.90 -14.23 12.87
C ASP A 156 10.09 -13.92 11.60
N GLY A 157 10.78 -13.58 10.52
CA GLY A 157 10.19 -13.01 9.29
C GLY A 157 9.20 -13.93 8.61
N GLU A 158 9.40 -15.26 8.62
CA GLU A 158 8.44 -16.19 8.03
C GLU A 158 7.10 -16.19 8.78
N THR A 159 7.14 -16.15 10.12
CA THR A 159 5.93 -16.08 10.95
C THR A 159 5.21 -14.74 10.79
N LEU A 160 5.97 -13.65 10.74
CA LEU A 160 5.44 -12.30 10.56
C LEU A 160 4.81 -12.12 9.18
N ALA A 161 5.44 -12.66 8.13
CA ALA A 161 4.96 -12.55 6.75
C ALA A 161 3.54 -13.08 6.57
N LYS A 162 3.14 -14.13 7.30
CA LYS A 162 1.78 -14.70 7.29
C LYS A 162 0.69 -13.70 7.67
N LYS A 163 1.07 -12.63 8.40
CA LYS A 163 0.17 -11.56 8.82
C LYS A 163 0.30 -10.28 7.97
N THR A 164 1.06 -10.33 6.88
CA THR A 164 1.26 -9.23 5.94
C THR A 164 0.61 -9.52 4.59
N PHE A 165 0.73 -8.59 3.64
CA PHE A 165 0.30 -8.81 2.26
C PHE A 165 1.28 -9.64 1.43
N ASN A 166 2.47 -9.98 1.94
CA ASN A 166 3.51 -10.70 1.21
C ASN A 166 3.03 -11.97 0.49
N PRO A 167 2.28 -12.89 1.15
CA PRO A 167 1.79 -14.09 0.47
C PRO A 167 0.88 -13.79 -0.74
N ARG A 168 0.02 -12.77 -0.64
CA ARG A 168 -0.82 -12.33 -1.78
C ARG A 168 0.02 -11.78 -2.93
N LEU A 169 1.08 -11.06 -2.59
CA LEU A 169 1.98 -10.44 -3.55
C LEU A 169 3.01 -11.44 -4.13
N GLY A 170 2.97 -12.73 -3.75
CA GLY A 170 3.96 -13.71 -4.21
C GLY A 170 5.35 -13.44 -3.65
N ILE A 171 5.42 -13.08 -2.39
CA ILE A 171 6.66 -13.02 -1.62
C ILE A 171 6.57 -14.13 -0.57
N GLU A 172 7.38 -15.16 -0.72
CA GLU A 172 7.31 -16.38 0.08
C GLU A 172 8.55 -16.55 0.97
N GLY A 173 8.36 -17.23 2.12
CA GLY A 173 9.45 -17.56 3.05
C GLY A 173 9.88 -16.44 3.99
N GLY A 174 9.26 -15.25 3.94
CA GLY A 174 9.63 -14.19 4.87
C GLY A 174 9.04 -12.80 4.59
N ILE A 175 9.50 -11.83 5.36
CA ILE A 175 9.14 -10.41 5.19
C ILE A 175 9.93 -9.78 4.04
N SER A 176 9.46 -8.62 3.60
CA SER A 176 10.20 -7.74 2.69
C SER A 176 11.08 -6.77 3.49
N ILE A 177 12.28 -6.52 2.95
CA ILE A 177 13.13 -5.42 3.40
C ILE A 177 12.79 -4.21 2.52
N LEU A 178 12.09 -3.23 3.10
CA LEU A 178 11.49 -2.12 2.36
C LEU A 178 11.65 -0.78 3.09
N GLY A 179 11.28 0.30 2.40
CA GLY A 179 11.29 1.67 2.90
C GLY A 179 11.99 2.60 1.93
N THR A 180 11.25 3.53 1.34
CA THR A 180 11.76 4.49 0.33
C THR A 180 12.51 5.66 0.97
N THR A 181 12.05 6.11 2.14
CA THR A 181 12.62 7.26 2.86
C THR A 181 13.58 6.84 3.99
N GLY A 182 13.57 5.56 4.37
CA GLY A 182 14.28 5.04 5.55
C GLY A 182 13.55 5.30 6.88
N ILE A 183 12.52 6.14 6.90
CA ILE A 183 11.76 6.55 8.09
C ILE A 183 10.34 5.99 8.01
N VAL A 184 9.80 5.53 9.13
CA VAL A 184 8.39 5.17 9.28
C VAL A 184 7.64 6.38 9.81
N GLU A 185 6.69 6.85 9.02
CA GLU A 185 5.72 7.86 9.44
C GLU A 185 4.42 7.16 9.84
N PRO A 186 4.01 7.23 11.13
CA PRO A 186 2.81 6.57 11.58
C PRO A 186 1.57 7.00 10.80
N MET A 187 0.70 6.03 10.47
CA MET A 187 -0.55 6.26 9.74
C MET A 187 -0.36 6.92 8.37
N SER A 188 0.71 6.57 7.65
CA SER A 188 1.03 7.14 6.34
C SER A 188 -0.02 6.75 5.29
N GLU A 189 -0.70 7.75 4.71
CA GLU A 189 -1.59 7.53 3.56
C GLU A 189 -0.80 7.11 2.32
N GLN A 190 0.38 7.67 2.14
CA GLN A 190 1.27 7.29 1.05
C GLN A 190 1.62 5.80 1.08
N ALA A 191 1.86 5.23 2.26
CA ALA A 191 2.14 3.79 2.38
C ALA A 191 0.96 2.91 1.90
N LEU A 192 -0.29 3.38 2.10
CA LEU A 192 -1.47 2.69 1.57
C LEU A 192 -1.56 2.82 0.04
N VAL A 193 -1.29 4.00 -0.51
CA VAL A 193 -1.25 4.23 -1.97
C VAL A 193 -0.13 3.41 -2.60
N ASP A 194 1.05 3.35 -1.99
CA ASP A 194 2.18 2.53 -2.46
C ASP A 194 1.81 1.03 -2.49
N THR A 195 1.03 0.56 -1.50
CA THR A 195 0.53 -0.82 -1.48
C THR A 195 -0.43 -1.09 -2.64
N ILE A 196 -1.35 -0.16 -2.91
CA ILE A 196 -2.27 -0.24 -4.07
C ILE A 196 -1.45 -0.28 -5.37
N HIS A 197 -0.44 0.57 -5.50
CA HIS A 197 0.43 0.61 -6.67
C HIS A 197 1.15 -0.72 -6.90
N VAL A 198 1.70 -1.33 -5.85
CA VAL A 198 2.38 -2.63 -5.94
C VAL A 198 1.40 -3.72 -6.41
N GLU A 199 0.19 -3.78 -5.82
CA GLU A 199 -0.82 -4.77 -6.19
C GLU A 199 -1.28 -4.60 -7.65
N LEU A 200 -1.55 -3.37 -8.09
CA LEU A 200 -1.92 -3.06 -9.48
C LEU A 200 -0.81 -3.41 -10.46
N ARG A 201 0.44 -3.03 -10.16
CA ARG A 201 1.60 -3.35 -11.00
C ARG A 201 1.78 -4.86 -11.17
N GLN A 202 1.56 -5.62 -10.12
CA GLN A 202 1.63 -7.07 -10.15
C GLN A 202 0.54 -7.69 -11.05
N ARG A 203 -0.71 -7.19 -10.94
CA ARG A 203 -1.81 -7.60 -11.82
C ARG A 203 -1.47 -7.34 -13.28
N ARG A 204 -0.97 -6.14 -13.57
CA ARG A 204 -0.59 -5.76 -14.94
C ARG A 204 0.56 -6.60 -15.49
N ALA A 205 1.56 -6.87 -14.67
CA ALA A 205 2.68 -7.77 -15.02
C ALA A 205 2.25 -9.23 -15.20
N GLY A 206 1.16 -9.64 -14.55
CA GLY A 206 0.50 -10.94 -14.75
C GLY A 206 -0.33 -11.04 -16.02
N GLY A 207 -0.43 -9.96 -16.80
CA GLY A 207 -1.14 -9.93 -18.10
C GLY A 207 -2.55 -9.34 -18.04
N ALA A 208 -3.05 -8.93 -16.87
CA ALA A 208 -4.40 -8.38 -16.76
C ALA A 208 -4.51 -7.04 -17.49
N ASP A 209 -5.40 -6.93 -18.46
CA ASP A 209 -5.75 -5.69 -19.16
C ASP A 209 -6.85 -4.90 -18.44
N TYR A 210 -7.66 -5.58 -17.66
CA TYR A 210 -8.77 -5.03 -16.90
C TYR A 210 -8.63 -5.35 -15.43
N VAL A 211 -9.07 -4.44 -14.56
CA VAL A 211 -8.93 -4.62 -13.11
C VAL A 211 -10.21 -4.31 -12.35
N LEU A 212 -10.46 -5.09 -11.29
CA LEU A 212 -11.53 -4.89 -10.34
C LEU A 212 -11.00 -4.15 -9.11
N LEU A 213 -11.62 -3.02 -8.77
CA LEU A 213 -11.28 -2.18 -7.62
C LEU A 213 -12.40 -2.25 -6.57
N ALA A 214 -12.03 -2.38 -5.30
CA ALA A 214 -12.98 -2.40 -4.19
C ALA A 214 -12.58 -1.42 -3.07
N PRO A 215 -13.36 -0.38 -2.78
CA PRO A 215 -13.04 0.61 -1.75
C PRO A 215 -13.50 0.17 -0.34
N GLY A 216 -12.97 -0.96 0.13
CA GLY A 216 -13.23 -1.45 1.48
C GLY A 216 -13.89 -2.83 1.55
N ASN A 217 -13.94 -3.38 2.76
CA ASN A 217 -14.36 -4.77 3.01
C ASN A 217 -15.78 -5.07 2.51
N TYR A 218 -16.72 -4.13 2.63
CA TYR A 218 -18.09 -4.32 2.14
C TYR A 218 -18.14 -4.60 0.63
N GLY A 219 -17.24 -3.98 -0.16
CA GLY A 219 -17.11 -4.26 -1.58
C GLY A 219 -16.67 -5.70 -1.82
N VAL A 220 -15.70 -6.17 -1.07
CA VAL A 220 -15.18 -7.54 -1.13
C VAL A 220 -16.25 -8.56 -0.76
N ASP A 221 -16.99 -8.31 0.32
CA ASP A 221 -18.09 -9.19 0.77
C ASP A 221 -19.20 -9.26 -0.29
N TYR A 222 -19.54 -8.13 -0.92
CA TYR A 222 -20.54 -8.06 -1.98
C TYR A 222 -20.08 -8.80 -3.25
N ILE A 223 -18.84 -8.61 -3.65
CA ILE A 223 -18.21 -9.30 -4.80
C ILE A 223 -18.30 -10.82 -4.61
N LYS A 224 -17.97 -11.33 -3.41
CA LYS A 224 -18.03 -12.74 -3.08
C LYS A 224 -19.47 -13.28 -3.03
N GLY A 225 -20.33 -12.60 -2.25
CA GLY A 225 -21.66 -13.09 -1.93
C GLY A 225 -22.66 -12.92 -3.07
N ALA A 226 -22.74 -11.73 -3.66
CA ALA A 226 -23.76 -11.40 -4.66
C ALA A 226 -23.31 -11.65 -6.11
N MET A 227 -22.00 -11.57 -6.39
CA MET A 227 -21.49 -11.67 -7.77
C MET A 227 -20.79 -13.00 -8.05
N GLY A 228 -20.48 -13.82 -7.03
CA GLY A 228 -19.81 -15.10 -7.16
C GLY A 228 -18.38 -14.99 -7.73
N ILE A 229 -17.72 -13.85 -7.53
CA ILE A 229 -16.37 -13.60 -7.99
C ILE A 229 -15.41 -13.83 -6.82
N ASP A 230 -14.25 -14.44 -7.07
CA ASP A 230 -13.22 -14.59 -6.05
C ASP A 230 -12.77 -13.19 -5.56
N PRO A 231 -12.94 -12.87 -4.28
CA PRO A 231 -12.48 -11.61 -3.71
C PRO A 231 -11.00 -11.32 -3.94
N ALA A 232 -10.19 -12.37 -4.12
CA ALA A 232 -8.77 -12.21 -4.41
C ALA A 232 -8.50 -11.54 -5.77
N THR A 233 -9.48 -11.47 -6.66
CA THR A 233 -9.36 -10.76 -7.95
C THR A 233 -9.45 -9.24 -7.80
N ALA A 234 -10.06 -8.73 -6.71
CA ALA A 234 -10.23 -7.30 -6.49
C ALA A 234 -9.01 -6.69 -5.78
N VAL A 235 -8.58 -5.52 -6.25
CA VAL A 235 -7.58 -4.68 -5.58
C VAL A 235 -8.29 -3.76 -4.59
N MET A 236 -7.82 -3.79 -3.35
CA MET A 236 -8.38 -2.98 -2.26
C MET A 236 -7.88 -1.54 -2.33
N THR A 237 -8.74 -0.60 -2.65
CA THR A 237 -8.36 0.81 -2.79
C THR A 237 -8.57 1.66 -1.53
N SER A 238 -9.20 1.11 -0.49
CA SER A 238 -9.58 1.86 0.72
C SER A 238 -10.39 3.12 0.38
N ASN A 239 -9.87 4.29 0.70
CA ASN A 239 -10.48 5.58 0.36
C ASN A 239 -9.78 6.28 -0.84
N PHE A 240 -8.70 5.70 -1.37
CA PHE A 240 -7.81 6.27 -2.39
C PHE A 240 -8.26 5.87 -3.81
N ILE A 241 -9.53 6.16 -4.14
CA ILE A 241 -10.11 5.76 -5.43
C ILE A 241 -9.45 6.54 -6.57
N GLY A 242 -9.21 7.84 -6.37
CA GLY A 242 -8.56 8.68 -7.37
C GLY A 242 -7.14 8.22 -7.70
N ASP A 243 -6.34 7.97 -6.64
CA ASP A 243 -4.98 7.46 -6.79
C ASP A 243 -4.96 6.10 -7.50
N ALA A 244 -5.87 5.19 -7.13
CA ALA A 244 -5.97 3.88 -7.75
C ALA A 244 -6.30 3.97 -9.26
N LEU A 245 -7.19 4.86 -9.67
CA LEU A 245 -7.52 5.08 -11.08
C LEU A 245 -6.33 5.69 -11.84
N GLU A 246 -5.63 6.65 -11.26
CA GLU A 246 -4.41 7.23 -11.85
C GLU A 246 -3.33 6.17 -12.05
N ILE A 247 -3.09 5.35 -11.04
CA ILE A 247 -2.13 4.23 -11.11
C ILE A 247 -2.55 3.23 -12.20
N CYS A 248 -3.84 2.91 -12.35
CA CYS A 248 -4.32 2.04 -13.43
C CYS A 248 -3.97 2.61 -14.81
N ARG A 249 -4.17 3.92 -15.00
CA ARG A 249 -3.82 4.63 -16.23
C ARG A 249 -2.31 4.59 -16.48
N GLU A 250 -1.50 4.93 -15.49
CA GLU A 250 -0.02 4.96 -15.59
C GLU A 250 0.57 3.58 -15.92
N LEU A 251 -0.02 2.52 -15.36
CA LEU A 251 0.40 1.14 -15.63
C LEU A 251 -0.13 0.59 -16.96
N GLY A 252 -0.96 1.34 -17.69
CA GLY A 252 -1.48 0.97 -19.00
C GLY A 252 -2.56 -0.10 -18.95
N PHE A 253 -3.42 -0.11 -17.93
CA PHE A 253 -4.64 -0.89 -17.95
C PHE A 253 -5.59 -0.32 -19.04
N ARG A 254 -6.34 -1.20 -19.69
CA ARG A 254 -7.36 -0.82 -20.68
C ARG A 254 -8.65 -0.40 -20.00
N GLY A 255 -8.92 -0.89 -18.79
CA GLY A 255 -10.07 -0.47 -18.04
C GLY A 255 -10.06 -0.89 -16.56
N ALA A 256 -10.86 -0.17 -15.76
CA ALA A 256 -11.02 -0.37 -14.33
C ALA A 256 -12.51 -0.34 -13.95
N LEU A 257 -12.96 -1.38 -13.24
CA LEU A 257 -14.31 -1.49 -12.68
C LEU A 257 -14.25 -1.29 -11.17
N LEU A 258 -15.01 -0.32 -10.67
CA LEU A 258 -15.14 -0.04 -9.25
C LEU A 258 -16.42 -0.66 -8.69
N ILE A 259 -16.34 -1.49 -7.66
CA ILE A 259 -17.52 -2.03 -6.98
C ILE A 259 -17.49 -1.59 -5.52
N GLY A 260 -18.51 -0.82 -5.11
CA GLY A 260 -18.49 -0.25 -3.78
C GLY A 260 -19.84 0.14 -3.21
N HIS A 261 -19.86 0.27 -1.88
CA HIS A 261 -21.02 0.72 -1.12
C HIS A 261 -21.35 2.18 -1.44
N ILE A 262 -22.63 2.49 -1.62
CA ILE A 262 -23.12 3.83 -1.96
C ILE A 262 -22.56 4.90 -1.01
N GLY A 263 -22.40 4.62 0.28
CA GLY A 263 -21.83 5.55 1.26
C GLY A 263 -20.42 6.07 0.94
N LYS A 264 -19.68 5.38 0.06
CA LYS A 264 -18.41 5.87 -0.48
C LYS A 264 -18.57 6.39 -1.90
N LEU A 265 -19.20 5.63 -2.78
CA LEU A 265 -19.22 5.95 -4.21
C LEU A 265 -20.07 7.16 -4.56
N VAL A 266 -21.09 7.50 -3.78
CA VAL A 266 -21.87 8.73 -3.96
C VAL A 266 -20.97 9.98 -3.98
N LYS A 267 -19.88 10.00 -3.23
CA LYS A 267 -18.94 11.11 -3.15
C LYS A 267 -18.23 11.38 -4.48
N LEU A 268 -18.07 10.36 -5.31
CA LEU A 268 -17.48 10.50 -6.65
C LEU A 268 -18.31 11.40 -7.56
N ALA A 269 -19.63 11.37 -7.43
CA ALA A 269 -20.52 12.24 -8.20
C ALA A 269 -20.33 13.74 -7.87
N GLY A 270 -19.69 14.05 -6.73
CA GLY A 270 -19.25 15.39 -6.35
C GLY A 270 -17.77 15.66 -6.61
N GLY A 271 -17.06 14.74 -7.28
CA GLY A 271 -15.62 14.90 -7.56
C GLY A 271 -14.71 14.62 -6.38
N MET A 272 -15.19 13.97 -5.32
CA MET A 272 -14.37 13.61 -4.15
C MET A 272 -13.68 12.25 -4.39
N TRP A 273 -12.41 12.28 -4.75
CA TRP A 273 -11.62 11.11 -5.11
C TRP A 273 -10.98 10.38 -3.93
N ASN A 274 -10.78 11.07 -2.80
CA ASN A 274 -10.52 10.44 -1.51
C ASN A 274 -11.81 10.45 -0.69
N THR A 275 -12.38 9.27 -0.46
CA THR A 275 -13.72 9.13 0.17
C THR A 275 -13.70 9.14 1.70
N HIS A 276 -12.54 9.38 2.33
CA HIS A 276 -12.44 9.46 3.79
C HIS A 276 -13.21 10.68 4.32
N SER A 277 -13.94 10.51 5.43
CA SER A 277 -14.81 11.54 6.01
C SER A 277 -14.07 12.82 6.46
N ARG A 278 -12.78 12.75 6.75
CA ARG A 278 -11.95 13.91 7.10
C ARG A 278 -11.82 14.95 5.98
N TYR A 279 -12.00 14.52 4.72
CA TYR A 279 -11.98 15.42 3.56
C TYR A 279 -13.35 16.05 3.26
N GLY A 280 -14.38 15.59 3.95
CA GLY A 280 -15.75 16.08 3.87
C GLY A 280 -16.77 14.95 3.82
N ASP A 281 -18.00 15.29 4.16
CA ASP A 281 -19.14 14.41 4.01
C ASP A 281 -20.23 15.14 3.24
N CYS A 282 -20.21 15.05 1.94
CA CYS A 282 -21.19 15.68 1.04
C CYS A 282 -22.21 14.67 0.50
N ARG A 283 -22.39 13.53 1.16
CA ARG A 283 -23.28 12.44 0.69
C ARG A 283 -24.71 12.90 0.52
N MET A 284 -25.24 13.57 1.54
CA MET A 284 -26.63 14.05 1.53
C MET A 284 -26.80 15.23 0.57
N ASP A 285 -25.82 16.11 0.48
CA ASP A 285 -25.83 17.22 -0.48
C ASP A 285 -25.92 16.70 -1.92
N ILE A 286 -25.09 15.70 -2.27
CA ILE A 286 -25.09 15.09 -3.61
C ILE A 286 -26.42 14.38 -3.90
N LEU A 287 -26.91 13.57 -2.94
CA LEU A 287 -28.19 12.87 -3.13
C LEU A 287 -29.36 13.84 -3.24
N THR A 288 -29.38 14.88 -2.39
CA THR A 288 -30.41 15.91 -2.44
C THR A 288 -30.36 16.69 -3.75
N ALA A 289 -29.16 17.03 -4.26
CA ALA A 289 -29.02 17.70 -5.55
C ALA A 289 -29.50 16.82 -6.73
N CYS A 290 -29.18 15.51 -6.69
CA CYS A 290 -29.71 14.56 -7.68
C CYS A 290 -31.24 14.45 -7.59
N ALA A 291 -31.78 14.37 -6.38
CA ALA A 291 -33.21 14.24 -6.14
C ALA A 291 -33.99 15.51 -6.51
N ALA A 292 -33.45 16.69 -6.21
CA ALA A 292 -34.06 17.97 -6.63
C ALA A 292 -34.14 18.10 -8.14
N ALA A 293 -33.11 17.63 -8.86
CA ALA A 293 -33.14 17.60 -10.33
C ALA A 293 -34.16 16.61 -10.91
N GLU A 294 -34.61 15.63 -10.13
CA GLU A 294 -35.70 14.70 -10.46
C GLU A 294 -37.06 15.12 -9.85
N GLY A 295 -37.14 16.32 -9.27
CA GLY A 295 -38.38 16.90 -8.82
C GLY A 295 -38.68 16.78 -7.30
N LEU A 296 -37.70 16.36 -6.50
CA LEU A 296 -37.85 16.42 -5.02
C LEU A 296 -38.05 17.86 -4.56
N GLN A 297 -39.08 18.12 -3.77
CA GLN A 297 -39.44 19.48 -3.37
C GLN A 297 -39.31 19.71 -1.87
N GLY A 298 -39.06 20.96 -1.51
CA GLY A 298 -39.24 21.65 -0.24
C GLY A 298 -38.92 20.81 1.00
N GLY A 299 -39.97 20.35 1.68
CA GLY A 299 -39.85 19.67 2.95
C GLY A 299 -39.08 18.34 2.87
N ALA A 300 -39.30 17.55 1.81
CA ALA A 300 -38.60 16.28 1.60
C ALA A 300 -37.10 16.48 1.28
N ALA A 301 -36.74 17.59 0.61
CA ALA A 301 -35.34 17.93 0.38
C ALA A 301 -34.64 18.32 1.70
N ALA A 302 -35.33 19.07 2.58
CA ALA A 302 -34.80 19.39 3.89
C ALA A 302 -34.63 18.13 4.78
N GLU A 303 -35.58 17.20 4.71
CA GLU A 303 -35.50 15.92 5.41
C GLU A 303 -34.31 15.07 4.90
N MET A 304 -34.10 15.01 3.58
CA MET A 304 -32.99 14.28 2.98
C MET A 304 -31.63 14.81 3.45
N LEU A 305 -31.45 16.13 3.52
CA LEU A 305 -30.22 16.74 4.07
C LEU A 305 -29.95 16.35 5.53
N CYS A 306 -30.97 16.00 6.29
CA CYS A 306 -30.87 15.56 7.69
C CYS A 306 -30.67 14.05 7.85
N CYS A 307 -30.70 13.26 6.76
CA CYS A 307 -30.48 11.82 6.84
C CYS A 307 -29.05 11.49 7.32
N ALA A 308 -28.96 10.55 8.27
CA ALA A 308 -27.66 10.12 8.80
C ALA A 308 -26.91 9.18 7.85
N THR A 309 -27.64 8.36 7.11
CA THR A 309 -27.09 7.35 6.21
C THR A 309 -27.66 7.46 4.79
N CYS A 310 -26.94 6.89 3.81
CA CYS A 310 -27.47 6.79 2.46
C CYS A 310 -28.70 5.88 2.40
N ASP A 311 -28.80 4.87 3.26
CA ASP A 311 -29.95 3.97 3.30
C ASP A 311 -31.22 4.68 3.79
N ASP A 312 -31.10 5.62 4.74
CA ASP A 312 -32.21 6.51 5.14
C ASP A 312 -32.67 7.40 3.96
N ALA A 313 -31.72 7.97 3.22
CA ALA A 313 -32.02 8.77 2.04
C ALA A 313 -32.68 7.93 0.94
N LEU A 314 -32.22 6.69 0.72
CA LEU A 314 -32.84 5.76 -0.24
C LEU A 314 -34.27 5.39 0.15
N ARG A 315 -34.57 5.23 1.44
CA ARG A 315 -35.93 5.00 1.94
C ARG A 315 -36.83 6.19 1.59
N LEU A 316 -36.37 7.42 1.90
CA LEU A 316 -37.12 8.63 1.56
C LEU A 316 -37.38 8.75 0.07
N LEU A 317 -36.40 8.43 -0.78
CA LEU A 317 -36.57 8.42 -2.24
C LEU A 317 -37.63 7.42 -2.70
N LYS A 318 -37.74 6.25 -2.06
CA LYS A 318 -38.82 5.27 -2.36
C LYS A 318 -40.18 5.82 -1.97
N GLU A 319 -40.30 6.44 -0.81
CA GLU A 319 -41.54 7.08 -0.34
C GLU A 319 -42.00 8.20 -1.29
N GLN A 320 -41.03 8.93 -1.88
CA GLN A 320 -41.30 10.01 -2.85
C GLN A 320 -41.47 9.50 -4.31
N GLY A 321 -41.29 8.21 -4.57
CA GLY A 321 -41.37 7.65 -5.92
C GLY A 321 -40.23 8.07 -6.86
N LEU A 322 -39.12 8.55 -6.33
CA LEU A 322 -37.98 9.09 -7.08
C LEU A 322 -36.75 8.17 -7.09
N TYR A 323 -36.86 6.99 -6.48
CA TYR A 323 -35.73 6.08 -6.23
C TYR A 323 -34.94 5.76 -7.50
N ASP A 324 -35.59 5.24 -8.53
CA ASP A 324 -34.91 4.80 -9.77
C ASP A 324 -34.36 5.98 -10.56
N ALA A 325 -35.09 7.08 -10.66
CA ALA A 325 -34.66 8.28 -11.37
C ALA A 325 -33.40 8.88 -10.73
N VAL A 326 -33.36 8.98 -9.40
CA VAL A 326 -32.22 9.53 -8.68
C VAL A 326 -31.00 8.61 -8.77
N LEU A 327 -31.18 7.29 -8.68
CA LEU A 327 -30.08 6.34 -8.83
C LEU A 327 -29.52 6.37 -10.26
N HIS A 328 -30.37 6.49 -11.28
CA HIS A 328 -29.94 6.64 -12.67
C HIS A 328 -29.13 7.93 -12.87
N ARG A 329 -29.62 9.05 -12.34
CA ARG A 329 -28.88 10.33 -12.36
C ARG A 329 -27.56 10.25 -11.62
N LEU A 330 -27.55 9.63 -10.45
CA LEU A 330 -26.33 9.44 -9.66
C LEU A 330 -25.28 8.64 -10.43
N ALA A 331 -25.70 7.52 -11.05
CA ALA A 331 -24.83 6.70 -11.88
C ALA A 331 -24.25 7.49 -13.07
N GLY A 332 -25.06 8.29 -13.75
CA GLY A 332 -24.61 9.16 -14.84
C GLY A 332 -23.57 10.19 -14.38
N ARG A 333 -23.80 10.84 -13.24
CA ARG A 333 -22.83 11.80 -12.69
C ARG A 333 -21.51 11.14 -12.29
N ILE A 334 -21.54 9.92 -11.72
CA ILE A 334 -20.34 9.16 -11.41
C ILE A 334 -19.59 8.81 -12.70
N ASP A 335 -20.30 8.39 -13.73
CA ASP A 335 -19.74 8.08 -15.05
C ASP A 335 -19.00 9.27 -15.65
N ASP A 336 -19.65 10.45 -15.66
CA ASP A 336 -19.06 11.71 -16.12
C ASP A 336 -17.79 12.06 -15.35
N MET A 337 -17.82 11.94 -14.02
CA MET A 337 -16.68 12.25 -13.17
C MET A 337 -15.53 11.26 -13.36
N MET A 338 -15.81 9.97 -13.50
CA MET A 338 -14.79 8.96 -13.78
C MET A 338 -14.15 9.18 -15.15
N HIS A 339 -14.95 9.50 -16.16
CA HIS A 339 -14.44 9.84 -17.49
C HIS A 339 -13.58 11.12 -17.46
N TYR A 340 -14.01 12.15 -16.73
CA TYR A 340 -13.20 13.37 -16.53
C TYR A 340 -11.84 13.08 -15.88
N LYS A 341 -11.81 12.17 -14.90
CA LYS A 341 -10.58 11.78 -14.18
C LYS A 341 -9.65 10.93 -15.05
N CYS A 342 -10.20 9.99 -15.83
CA CYS A 342 -9.45 9.00 -16.61
C CYS A 342 -10.12 8.79 -17.98
N SER A 343 -9.93 9.75 -18.90
CA SER A 343 -10.56 9.72 -20.23
C SER A 343 -9.92 8.71 -21.19
N ASP A 344 -8.74 8.23 -20.89
CA ASP A 344 -7.89 7.37 -21.71
C ASP A 344 -8.01 5.88 -21.40
N ILE A 345 -8.76 5.51 -20.36
CA ILE A 345 -9.11 4.11 -20.03
C ILE A 345 -10.62 3.93 -19.86
N GLU A 346 -11.12 2.71 -20.13
CA GLU A 346 -12.53 2.40 -19.86
C GLU A 346 -12.77 2.36 -18.36
N THR A 347 -13.69 3.16 -17.84
CA THR A 347 -14.04 3.15 -16.41
C THR A 347 -15.49 2.76 -16.21
N GLY A 348 -15.79 2.19 -15.05
CA GLY A 348 -17.15 1.85 -14.66
C GLY A 348 -17.28 1.67 -13.15
N ALA A 349 -18.50 1.84 -12.64
CA ALA A 349 -18.80 1.63 -11.23
C ALA A 349 -20.13 0.87 -11.06
N ILE A 350 -20.15 -0.03 -10.06
CA ILE A 350 -21.35 -0.72 -9.58
C ILE A 350 -21.55 -0.31 -8.12
N LEU A 351 -22.73 0.22 -7.83
CA LEU A 351 -23.12 0.68 -6.51
C LEU A 351 -24.05 -0.32 -5.85
N PHE A 352 -23.82 -0.57 -4.56
CA PHE A 352 -24.70 -1.38 -3.74
C PHE A 352 -24.89 -0.76 -2.35
N SER A 353 -25.92 -1.22 -1.65
CA SER A 353 -26.13 -0.99 -0.22
C SER A 353 -26.24 -2.32 0.50
N LYS A 354 -26.05 -2.32 1.82
CA LYS A 354 -26.28 -3.51 2.64
C LYS A 354 -27.75 -3.88 2.74
N GLU A 355 -28.61 -2.87 2.82
CA GLU A 355 -30.06 -3.05 3.02
C GLU A 355 -30.76 -3.37 1.70
N TYR A 356 -30.38 -2.69 0.60
CA TYR A 356 -31.11 -2.79 -0.68
C TYR A 356 -30.38 -3.65 -1.73
N GLY A 357 -29.19 -4.18 -1.42
CA GLY A 357 -28.40 -4.95 -2.40
C GLY A 357 -27.88 -4.09 -3.54
N TYR A 358 -27.97 -4.60 -4.77
CA TYR A 358 -27.64 -3.84 -5.99
C TYR A 358 -28.50 -2.58 -6.09
N LEU A 359 -27.90 -1.45 -6.44
CA LEU A 359 -28.58 -0.18 -6.59
C LEU A 359 -28.60 0.28 -8.06
N CYS A 360 -27.43 0.54 -8.60
CA CYS A 360 -27.25 1.03 -9.96
C CYS A 360 -25.82 0.80 -10.44
N GLU A 361 -25.61 1.00 -11.74
CA GLU A 361 -24.28 0.96 -12.35
C GLU A 361 -24.11 2.06 -13.41
N THR A 362 -22.86 2.45 -13.66
CA THR A 362 -22.50 3.38 -14.73
C THR A 362 -22.57 2.69 -16.10
N LYS A 363 -22.64 3.50 -17.16
CA LYS A 363 -22.69 3.01 -18.54
C LYS A 363 -21.40 2.26 -18.89
N GLY A 364 -21.47 0.99 -19.18
CA GLY A 364 -20.28 0.17 -19.50
C GLY A 364 -19.77 -0.70 -18.36
N ALA A 365 -20.24 -0.53 -17.12
CA ALA A 365 -19.80 -1.34 -15.98
C ALA A 365 -20.03 -2.85 -16.20
N SER A 366 -21.22 -3.24 -16.68
CA SER A 366 -21.53 -4.64 -17.03
C SER A 366 -20.63 -5.20 -18.14
N LYS A 367 -20.19 -4.37 -19.10
CA LYS A 367 -19.24 -4.78 -20.14
C LYS A 367 -17.85 -5.03 -19.53
N LEU A 368 -17.39 -4.14 -18.68
CA LEU A 368 -16.12 -4.30 -17.96
C LEU A 368 -16.12 -5.54 -17.07
N LEU A 369 -17.22 -5.77 -16.36
CA LEU A 369 -17.37 -6.95 -15.50
C LEU A 369 -17.21 -8.26 -16.28
N ARG A 370 -17.79 -8.34 -17.49
CA ARG A 370 -17.62 -9.52 -18.37
C ARG A 370 -16.16 -9.71 -18.76
N ARG A 371 -15.48 -8.64 -19.20
CA ARG A 371 -14.07 -8.70 -19.59
C ARG A 371 -13.16 -9.15 -18.43
N ILE A 372 -13.40 -8.64 -17.22
CA ILE A 372 -12.65 -9.06 -16.02
C ILE A 372 -12.86 -10.52 -15.67
N LYS A 373 -14.01 -11.11 -16.02
CA LYS A 373 -14.27 -12.54 -15.81
C LYS A 373 -13.64 -13.44 -16.89
N GLU A 374 -13.31 -12.86 -18.04
CA GLU A 374 -12.71 -13.55 -19.19
C GLU A 374 -11.17 -13.49 -19.15
N ASP A 375 -10.59 -12.47 -18.46
CA ASP A 375 -9.15 -12.33 -18.20
C ASP A 375 -8.69 -13.29 -17.07
#